data_1f2d286dd05d647e444a520903073459
#
_entry.id   1f2d286dd05d647e444a520903073459
#
_cell.length_a   1.000
_cell.length_b   1.000
_cell.length_c   1.000
_cell.angle_alpha   90.00
_cell.angle_beta   90.00
_cell.angle_gamma   90.00
#
_symmetry.space_group_name_H-M   'P 1'
#
loop_
_entity.id
_entity.type
_entity.pdbx_description
1 polymer ?
#
loop_
_entity_poly.entity_id
_entity_poly.type
_entity_poly.pdbx_seq_one_letter_code
_entity_poly.pdbx_strand_id
1 'polypeptide(L)'
;MQRRLYVSLAIAALIVGTAHAQQPPAPAPQAGRGAAPRVTRPAVFFSEQWKQTPANDEHPVTQQSIANPSLELKLYGSASKEIQLTGALNNENNPIHVWTGMCTTPCALAFRHKDNYADLTGLARIRWNTKTSGFHQVRPIVKLADGTWLVGDRTDGTTRDWLVTEFNVADVHWLKLDIERVVTTGNIVERPDLSKVDEIGFVDLIPGSGHGAGGWSDVAQVDVFAGTVPRAGASTH
;
A
#
# COMPACT_ATOMS: atom_id res chain seq x y z
N MET A 1 -11.36 29.28 -96.14
CA MET A 1 -10.02 28.64 -96.18
C MET A 1 -10.02 27.48 -95.20
N GLN A 2 -10.14 26.27 -95.73
CA GLN A 2 -10.14 25.01 -94.92
C GLN A 2 -8.73 24.45 -94.91
N ARG A 3 -8.17 24.24 -93.72
CA ARG A 3 -6.97 23.42 -93.55
C ARG A 3 -7.35 22.07 -92.93
N ARG A 4 -7.12 21.04 -93.73
CA ARG A 4 -7.31 19.65 -93.30
C ARG A 4 -6.07 19.22 -92.47
N LEU A 5 -6.28 18.72 -91.26
CA LEU A 5 -5.25 18.03 -90.48
C LEU A 5 -5.35 16.51 -90.72
N TYR A 6 -4.23 15.91 -91.11
CA TYR A 6 -4.07 14.48 -91.23
C TYR A 6 -3.64 13.93 -89.85
N VAL A 7 -4.41 12.97 -89.34
CA VAL A 7 -4.08 12.23 -88.13
C VAL A 7 -3.41 10.91 -88.57
N SER A 8 -2.13 10.72 -88.24
CA SER A 8 -1.40 9.48 -88.43
C SER A 8 -1.60 8.56 -87.21
N LEU A 9 -2.14 7.40 -87.44
CA LEU A 9 -2.41 6.36 -86.43
C LEU A 9 -1.11 5.49 -86.30
N ALA A 10 -0.40 5.58 -85.17
CA ALA A 10 0.70 4.70 -84.83
C ALA A 10 0.19 3.57 -83.96
N ILE A 11 0.26 2.34 -84.46
CA ILE A 11 -0.07 1.10 -83.71
C ILE A 11 1.17 0.70 -82.90
N ALA A 12 1.08 0.82 -81.58
CA ALA A 12 2.13 0.30 -80.69
C ALA A 12 1.72 -1.12 -80.20
N ALA A 13 2.53 -2.11 -80.56
CA ALA A 13 2.36 -3.48 -80.09
C ALA A 13 2.78 -3.59 -78.62
N LEU A 14 1.89 -3.92 -77.70
CA LEU A 14 2.18 -4.20 -76.31
C LEU A 14 2.70 -5.65 -76.18
N ILE A 15 3.93 -5.80 -75.81
CA ILE A 15 4.51 -7.10 -75.38
C ILE A 15 4.18 -7.24 -73.87
N VAL A 16 3.25 -8.14 -73.54
CA VAL A 16 2.91 -8.48 -72.14
C VAL A 16 3.98 -9.49 -71.65
N GLY A 17 4.97 -8.96 -70.95
CA GLY A 17 5.91 -9.79 -70.19
C GLY A 17 5.27 -10.25 -68.87
N THR A 18 5.03 -11.56 -68.71
CA THR A 18 4.60 -12.14 -67.43
C THR A 18 5.77 -12.15 -66.45
N ALA A 19 5.81 -11.16 -65.58
CA ALA A 19 6.71 -11.13 -64.43
C ALA A 19 6.22 -12.17 -63.41
N HIS A 20 6.94 -13.26 -63.22
CA HIS A 20 6.74 -14.16 -62.09
C HIS A 20 7.23 -13.43 -60.84
N ALA A 21 6.30 -12.95 -60.05
CA ALA A 21 6.60 -12.41 -58.71
C ALA A 21 7.07 -13.61 -57.85
N GLN A 22 8.36 -13.66 -57.52
CA GLN A 22 8.88 -14.55 -56.48
C GLN A 22 8.29 -14.15 -55.14
N GLN A 23 7.48 -15.04 -54.57
CA GLN A 23 6.91 -14.89 -53.25
C GLN A 23 8.08 -14.87 -52.23
N PRO A 24 8.17 -13.86 -51.36
CA PRO A 24 9.22 -13.83 -50.34
C PRO A 24 9.13 -15.07 -49.46
N PRO A 25 10.25 -15.64 -49.01
CA PRO A 25 10.26 -16.80 -48.14
C PRO A 25 9.47 -16.51 -46.86
N ALA A 26 8.63 -17.46 -46.44
CA ALA A 26 7.89 -17.39 -45.21
C ALA A 26 8.83 -17.08 -44.01
N PRO A 27 8.50 -16.15 -43.10
CA PRO A 27 9.32 -15.89 -41.95
C PRO A 27 9.49 -17.17 -41.11
N ALA A 28 10.74 -17.48 -40.78
CA ALA A 28 11.07 -18.61 -39.92
C ALA A 28 10.26 -18.54 -38.63
N PRO A 29 9.80 -19.68 -38.07
CA PRO A 29 9.06 -19.66 -36.78
C PRO A 29 9.94 -18.99 -35.73
N GLN A 30 9.52 -17.86 -35.24
CA GLN A 30 10.17 -17.19 -34.09
C GLN A 30 10.06 -18.15 -32.92
N ALA A 31 11.21 -18.72 -32.50
CA ALA A 31 11.31 -19.45 -31.26
C ALA A 31 10.65 -18.60 -30.17
N GLY A 32 9.62 -19.17 -29.53
CA GLY A 32 8.79 -18.46 -28.57
C GLY A 32 9.66 -17.73 -27.57
N ARG A 33 9.64 -16.40 -27.57
CA ARG A 33 10.11 -15.61 -26.46
C ARG A 33 9.30 -16.07 -25.27
N GLY A 34 9.93 -16.83 -24.38
CA GLY A 34 9.34 -17.23 -23.12
C GLY A 34 8.64 -16.02 -22.53
N ALA A 35 7.34 -16.11 -22.29
CA ALA A 35 6.59 -15.02 -21.68
C ALA A 35 7.32 -14.65 -20.38
N ALA A 36 7.76 -13.40 -20.25
CA ALA A 36 8.33 -12.91 -19.00
C ALA A 36 7.36 -13.25 -17.87
N PRO A 37 7.83 -13.71 -16.70
CA PRO A 37 6.97 -14.07 -15.60
C PRO A 37 6.06 -12.88 -15.30
N ARG A 38 4.75 -13.09 -15.37
CA ARG A 38 3.77 -12.06 -15.01
C ARG A 38 3.91 -11.79 -13.53
N VAL A 39 4.36 -10.59 -13.18
CA VAL A 39 4.38 -10.14 -11.79
C VAL A 39 2.92 -10.02 -11.35
N THR A 40 2.48 -10.95 -10.52
CA THR A 40 1.10 -10.96 -10.01
C THR A 40 1.02 -10.03 -8.80
N ARG A 41 0.00 -9.17 -8.76
CA ARG A 41 -0.27 -8.35 -7.58
C ARG A 41 -0.65 -9.27 -6.41
N PRO A 42 -0.04 -9.10 -5.22
CA PRO A 42 -0.37 -9.94 -4.08
C PRO A 42 -1.82 -9.73 -3.64
N ALA A 43 -2.40 -10.80 -3.09
CA ALA A 43 -3.72 -10.77 -2.45
C ALA A 43 -3.69 -9.96 -1.14
N VAL A 44 -4.86 -9.77 -0.54
CA VAL A 44 -4.96 -9.20 0.81
C VAL A 44 -4.30 -10.16 1.80
N PHE A 45 -3.26 -9.70 2.49
CA PHE A 45 -2.60 -10.40 3.58
C PHE A 45 -3.42 -10.27 4.86
N PHE A 46 -3.87 -9.04 5.17
CA PHE A 46 -4.89 -8.79 6.16
C PHE A 46 -5.67 -7.50 5.85
N SER A 47 -6.87 -7.41 6.43
CA SER A 47 -7.68 -6.20 6.51
C SER A 47 -8.13 -6.04 7.96
N GLU A 48 -8.06 -4.83 8.51
CA GLU A 48 -8.57 -4.46 9.81
C GLU A 48 -9.45 -3.22 9.71
N GLN A 49 -10.67 -3.27 10.26
CA GLN A 49 -11.68 -2.18 10.23
C GLN A 49 -12.20 -1.82 11.62
N TRP A 50 -11.57 -2.32 12.64
CA TRP A 50 -11.94 -2.22 14.05
C TRP A 50 -13.33 -2.79 14.39
N LYS A 51 -13.43 -3.30 15.55
CA LYS A 51 -14.68 -3.85 16.10
C LYS A 51 -15.24 -2.88 17.12
N GLN A 52 -16.49 -2.48 16.91
CA GLN A 52 -17.20 -1.74 17.92
C GLN A 52 -17.29 -2.59 19.20
N THR A 53 -16.76 -2.07 20.30
CA THR A 53 -16.98 -2.63 21.62
C THR A 53 -18.33 -2.13 22.18
N PRO A 54 -18.88 -2.76 23.23
CA PRO A 54 -20.24 -2.47 23.71
C PRO A 54 -20.51 -0.98 24.01
N ALA A 55 -19.47 -0.22 24.35
CA ALA A 55 -19.57 1.22 24.53
C ALA A 55 -19.42 1.93 23.17
N ASN A 56 -20.37 2.80 22.81
CA ASN A 56 -20.27 3.68 21.66
C ASN A 56 -19.38 4.91 21.93
N ASP A 57 -18.85 4.99 23.16
CA ASP A 57 -18.05 6.10 23.63
C ASP A 57 -16.57 5.86 23.38
N GLU A 58 -15.80 6.92 23.40
CA GLU A 58 -14.34 6.88 23.35
C GLU A 58 -13.79 6.06 24.53
N HIS A 59 -12.91 5.10 24.21
CA HIS A 59 -12.27 4.25 25.21
C HIS A 59 -10.91 3.73 24.68
N PRO A 60 -9.99 3.31 25.56
CA PRO A 60 -8.71 2.78 25.13
C PRO A 60 -8.84 1.61 24.16
N VAL A 61 -8.06 1.64 23.07
CA VAL A 61 -7.98 0.53 22.13
C VAL A 61 -7.36 -0.70 22.80
N THR A 62 -7.95 -1.87 22.57
CA THR A 62 -7.49 -3.15 23.15
C THR A 62 -7.52 -4.25 22.09
N GLN A 63 -7.00 -5.44 22.42
CA GLN A 63 -7.13 -6.61 21.56
C GLN A 63 -8.60 -6.92 21.20
N GLN A 64 -9.56 -6.57 22.04
CA GLN A 64 -10.99 -6.77 21.78
C GLN A 64 -11.54 -5.84 20.69
N SER A 65 -10.81 -4.74 20.43
CA SER A 65 -11.14 -3.77 19.36
C SER A 65 -10.76 -4.29 17.96
N ILE A 66 -10.03 -5.41 17.88
CA ILE A 66 -9.60 -6.00 16.60
C ILE A 66 -10.72 -6.84 16.02
N ALA A 67 -11.13 -6.51 14.78
CA ALA A 67 -12.15 -7.27 14.05
C ALA A 67 -11.58 -8.55 13.44
N ASN A 68 -10.36 -8.52 12.94
CA ASN A 68 -9.70 -9.67 12.32
C ASN A 68 -9.08 -10.60 13.38
N PRO A 69 -9.63 -11.82 13.58
CA PRO A 69 -9.17 -12.73 14.63
C PRO A 69 -7.76 -13.31 14.40
N SER A 70 -7.22 -13.18 13.18
CA SER A 70 -5.86 -13.61 12.85
C SER A 70 -4.79 -12.62 13.29
N LEU A 71 -5.19 -11.44 13.80
CA LEU A 71 -4.28 -10.40 14.22
C LEU A 71 -4.12 -10.31 15.74
N GLU A 72 -2.91 -9.96 16.15
CA GLU A 72 -2.57 -9.49 17.48
C GLU A 72 -2.32 -8.00 17.42
N LEU A 73 -2.94 -7.25 18.34
CA LEU A 73 -2.67 -5.82 18.53
C LEU A 73 -1.40 -5.63 19.34
N LYS A 74 -0.55 -4.73 18.88
CA LYS A 74 0.66 -4.29 19.57
C LYS A 74 0.64 -2.77 19.70
N LEU A 75 0.87 -2.27 20.91
CA LEU A 75 0.86 -0.84 21.23
C LEU A 75 2.24 -0.44 21.75
N TYR A 76 2.77 0.69 21.29
CA TYR A 76 4.13 1.13 21.55
C TYR A 76 4.21 2.59 21.95
N GLY A 77 5.27 2.92 22.69
CA GLY A 77 5.47 4.23 23.28
C GLY A 77 4.90 4.32 24.71
N SER A 78 5.40 5.28 25.49
CA SER A 78 4.97 5.45 26.87
C SER A 78 3.49 5.81 27.03
N ALA A 79 2.92 6.51 26.03
CA ALA A 79 1.51 6.88 25.95
C ALA A 79 0.63 5.85 25.21
N SER A 80 1.12 4.66 24.92
CA SER A 80 0.41 3.66 24.10
C SER A 80 -0.97 3.26 24.63
N LYS A 81 -1.18 3.33 25.95
CA LYS A 81 -2.48 3.05 26.58
C LYS A 81 -3.49 4.20 26.45
N GLU A 82 -3.03 5.34 25.96
CA GLU A 82 -3.87 6.53 25.74
C GLU A 82 -4.47 6.56 24.32
N ILE A 83 -4.07 5.62 23.43
CA ILE A 83 -4.69 5.45 22.12
C ILE A 83 -6.15 5.05 22.32
N GLN A 84 -7.06 5.81 21.71
CA GLN A 84 -8.50 5.59 21.88
C GLN A 84 -9.11 4.92 20.65
N LEU A 85 -10.19 4.17 20.88
CA LEU A 85 -11.15 3.77 19.85
C LEU A 85 -12.39 4.64 20.01
N THR A 86 -12.90 5.17 18.91
CA THR A 86 -14.08 6.04 18.88
C THR A 86 -14.81 5.89 17.54
N GLY A 87 -15.85 6.70 17.33
CA GLY A 87 -16.68 6.63 16.13
C GLY A 87 -17.92 5.75 16.30
N ALA A 88 -18.67 5.56 15.23
CA ALA A 88 -19.92 4.80 15.27
C ALA A 88 -20.08 3.89 14.05
N LEU A 89 -20.73 2.75 14.27
CA LEU A 89 -21.08 1.82 13.22
C LEU A 89 -22.04 2.50 12.22
N ASN A 90 -21.83 2.25 10.92
CA ASN A 90 -22.65 2.81 9.83
C ASN A 90 -22.70 4.35 9.79
N ASN A 91 -21.68 5.02 10.29
CA ASN A 91 -21.53 6.45 10.19
C ASN A 91 -20.32 6.79 9.29
N GLU A 92 -20.56 7.11 8.05
CA GLU A 92 -19.51 7.42 7.07
C GLU A 92 -18.71 8.68 7.41
N ASN A 93 -19.34 9.64 8.12
CA ASN A 93 -18.69 10.88 8.53
C ASN A 93 -17.83 10.69 9.80
N ASN A 94 -18.11 9.65 10.58
CA ASN A 94 -17.40 9.29 11.80
C ASN A 94 -17.39 7.77 11.98
N PRO A 95 -16.74 7.01 11.07
CA PRO A 95 -16.65 5.55 11.19
C PRO A 95 -15.90 5.16 12.46
N ILE A 96 -15.99 3.89 12.87
CA ILE A 96 -15.16 3.40 13.95
C ILE A 96 -13.69 3.52 13.56
N HIS A 97 -12.89 4.15 14.40
CA HIS A 97 -11.49 4.43 14.13
C HIS A 97 -10.65 4.48 15.42
N VAL A 98 -9.37 4.27 15.25
CA VAL A 98 -8.37 4.56 16.27
C VAL A 98 -8.01 6.04 16.19
N TRP A 99 -7.90 6.68 17.34
CA TRP A 99 -7.57 8.08 17.50
C TRP A 99 -6.38 8.26 18.45
N THR A 100 -5.39 9.03 18.02
CA THR A 100 -4.14 9.25 18.75
C THR A 100 -4.13 10.56 19.54
N GLY A 101 -5.20 11.34 19.49
CA GLY A 101 -5.26 12.67 20.07
C GLY A 101 -4.98 12.74 21.57
N MET A 102 -5.23 11.68 22.33
CA MET A 102 -4.94 11.62 23.77
C MET A 102 -3.50 11.26 24.10
N CYS A 103 -2.70 10.80 23.14
CA CYS A 103 -1.30 10.40 23.41
C CYS A 103 -0.46 11.59 23.89
N THR A 104 -0.08 11.60 25.16
CA THR A 104 0.73 12.66 25.77
C THR A 104 2.19 12.66 25.30
N THR A 105 2.63 11.54 24.72
CA THR A 105 3.88 11.38 23.97
C THR A 105 3.59 10.65 22.66
N PRO A 106 4.49 10.66 21.66
CA PRO A 106 4.30 9.88 20.44
C PRO A 106 3.93 8.43 20.74
N CYS A 107 2.96 7.90 20.02
CA CYS A 107 2.47 6.54 20.20
C CYS A 107 2.35 5.83 18.84
N ALA A 108 2.46 4.52 18.86
CA ALA A 108 2.37 3.69 17.69
C ALA A 108 1.51 2.44 17.94
N LEU A 109 0.89 1.97 16.85
CA LEU A 109 0.08 0.77 16.85
C LEU A 109 0.53 -0.12 15.68
N ALA A 110 0.66 -1.41 15.95
CA ALA A 110 0.96 -2.39 14.92
C ALA A 110 0.12 -3.66 15.06
N PHE A 111 0.00 -4.38 13.96
CA PHE A 111 -0.64 -5.67 13.84
C PHE A 111 0.40 -6.73 13.56
N ARG A 112 0.33 -7.83 14.30
CA ARG A 112 1.09 -9.04 14.06
C ARG A 112 0.12 -10.13 13.62
N HIS A 113 0.35 -10.70 12.43
CA HIS A 113 -0.41 -11.88 12.01
C HIS A 113 0.11 -13.10 12.79
N LYS A 114 -0.80 -13.86 13.42
CA LYS A 114 -0.47 -14.96 14.34
C LYS A 114 0.41 -16.03 13.68
N ASP A 115 0.05 -16.44 12.46
CA ASP A 115 0.63 -17.61 11.81
C ASP A 115 1.66 -17.28 10.73
N ASN A 116 1.73 -16.02 10.28
CA ASN A 116 2.52 -15.63 9.11
C ASN A 116 3.31 -14.36 9.32
N TYR A 117 4.46 -14.26 8.65
CA TYR A 117 5.11 -13.01 8.30
C TYR A 117 4.53 -12.49 6.99
N ALA A 118 4.57 -11.19 6.79
CA ALA A 118 4.27 -10.58 5.50
C ALA A 118 5.55 -10.49 4.66
N ASP A 119 5.45 -10.85 3.37
CA ASP A 119 6.45 -10.49 2.37
C ASP A 119 6.00 -9.21 1.67
N LEU A 120 6.64 -8.11 2.05
CA LEU A 120 6.35 -6.77 1.51
C LEU A 120 7.23 -6.41 0.31
N THR A 121 7.85 -7.38 -0.34
CA THR A 121 8.64 -7.17 -1.56
C THR A 121 7.74 -7.05 -2.81
N GLY A 122 8.36 -6.67 -3.93
CA GLY A 122 7.70 -6.65 -5.24
C GLY A 122 6.55 -5.64 -5.33
N LEU A 123 5.33 -6.11 -5.60
CA LEU A 123 4.13 -5.28 -5.76
C LEU A 123 3.28 -5.18 -4.49
N ALA A 124 3.88 -5.39 -3.32
CA ALA A 124 3.19 -5.20 -2.05
C ALA A 124 2.75 -3.75 -1.87
N ARG A 125 1.59 -3.55 -1.26
CA ARG A 125 1.03 -2.23 -1.00
C ARG A 125 0.23 -2.19 0.28
N ILE A 126 0.10 -1.00 0.82
CA ILE A 126 -0.75 -0.70 1.98
C ILE A 126 -1.82 0.28 1.53
N ARG A 127 -3.05 0.04 1.96
CA ARG A 127 -4.18 0.94 1.80
C ARG A 127 -4.77 1.21 3.18
N TRP A 128 -5.03 2.46 3.47
CA TRP A 128 -5.68 2.84 4.72
C TRP A 128 -6.70 3.95 4.52
N ASN A 129 -7.60 4.09 5.47
CA ASN A 129 -8.56 5.17 5.54
C ASN A 129 -8.22 6.03 6.76
N THR A 130 -7.77 7.25 6.52
CA THR A 130 -7.21 8.14 7.54
C THR A 130 -7.89 9.49 7.53
N LYS A 131 -7.82 10.17 8.67
CA LYS A 131 -8.15 11.58 8.81
C LYS A 131 -7.18 12.19 9.80
N THR A 132 -6.60 13.33 9.46
CA THR A 132 -5.61 14.00 10.29
C THR A 132 -5.89 15.49 10.42
N SER A 133 -5.41 16.10 11.45
CA SER A 133 -5.60 17.52 11.76
C SER A 133 -4.29 18.15 12.24
N GLY A 134 -4.14 19.46 12.06
CA GLY A 134 -2.95 20.18 12.48
C GLY A 134 -1.70 19.77 11.71
N PHE A 135 -0.60 19.51 12.40
CA PHE A 135 0.66 19.02 11.84
C PHE A 135 0.83 17.51 11.93
N HIS A 136 -0.21 16.80 12.37
CA HIS A 136 -0.20 15.36 12.55
C HIS A 136 -0.12 14.62 11.21
N GLN A 137 0.55 13.48 11.22
CA GLN A 137 0.80 12.67 10.03
C GLN A 137 0.76 11.19 10.38
N VAL A 138 -0.03 10.42 9.65
CA VAL A 138 0.02 8.97 9.72
C VAL A 138 1.17 8.47 8.85
N ARG A 139 2.08 7.69 9.44
CA ARG A 139 3.22 7.08 8.75
C ARG A 139 3.22 5.57 8.94
N PRO A 140 3.59 4.78 7.92
CA PRO A 140 3.68 3.34 8.07
C PRO A 140 4.90 2.95 8.92
N ILE A 141 4.73 1.92 9.75
CA ILE A 141 5.82 1.28 10.47
C ILE A 141 5.83 -0.21 10.20
N VAL A 142 7.02 -0.78 10.23
CA VAL A 142 7.21 -2.22 10.12
C VAL A 142 8.26 -2.70 11.10
N LYS A 143 8.07 -3.91 11.62
CA LYS A 143 9.07 -4.66 12.36
C LYS A 143 9.57 -5.80 11.50
N LEU A 144 10.85 -5.84 11.25
CA LEU A 144 11.49 -6.94 10.54
C LEU A 144 11.59 -8.19 11.41
N ALA A 145 11.82 -9.35 10.81
CA ALA A 145 11.95 -10.61 11.54
C ALA A 145 13.14 -10.65 12.53
N ASP A 146 14.16 -9.81 12.31
CA ASP A 146 15.30 -9.64 13.20
C ASP A 146 15.03 -8.70 14.39
N GLY A 147 13.82 -8.14 14.46
CA GLY A 147 13.39 -7.20 15.50
C GLY A 147 13.64 -5.72 15.17
N THR A 148 14.28 -5.41 14.06
CA THR A 148 14.52 -4.02 13.63
C THR A 148 13.20 -3.31 13.31
N TRP A 149 13.02 -2.12 13.89
CA TRP A 149 11.89 -1.26 13.59
C TRP A 149 12.22 -0.19 12.57
N LEU A 150 11.31 0.01 11.64
CA LEU A 150 11.43 1.02 10.59
C LEU A 150 10.15 1.85 10.52
N VAL A 151 10.30 3.13 10.18
CA VAL A 151 9.20 4.03 9.84
C VAL A 151 9.38 4.52 8.41
N GLY A 152 8.32 4.49 7.63
CA GLY A 152 8.34 4.98 6.25
C GLY A 152 8.32 6.51 6.18
N ASP A 153 8.84 7.07 5.10
CA ASP A 153 8.74 8.49 4.77
C ASP A 153 7.37 8.87 4.16
N ARG A 154 6.59 7.87 3.74
CA ARG A 154 5.22 8.08 3.27
C ARG A 154 4.36 8.61 4.40
N THR A 155 3.66 9.73 4.14
CA THR A 155 2.79 10.38 5.12
C THR A 155 1.45 10.72 4.50
N ASP A 156 0.37 10.58 5.29
CA ASP A 156 -0.87 11.27 5.04
C ASP A 156 -0.97 12.41 6.08
N GLY A 157 -0.97 13.64 5.58
CA GLY A 157 -1.08 14.85 6.39
C GLY A 157 -2.53 15.34 6.49
N THR A 158 -2.71 16.57 6.96
CA THR A 158 -4.01 17.18 7.26
C THR A 158 -5.04 17.01 6.14
N THR A 159 -6.17 16.43 6.49
CA THR A 159 -7.34 16.26 5.62
C THR A 159 -8.59 16.85 6.28
N ARG A 160 -9.55 17.31 5.48
CA ARG A 160 -10.86 17.77 6.02
C ARG A 160 -11.78 16.59 6.30
N ASP A 161 -11.70 15.59 5.43
CA ASP A 161 -12.55 14.41 5.42
C ASP A 161 -11.70 13.15 5.45
N TRP A 162 -12.35 12.02 5.63
CA TRP A 162 -11.72 10.72 5.52
C TRP A 162 -11.13 10.52 4.14
N LEU A 163 -9.86 10.12 4.10
CA LEU A 163 -9.10 9.89 2.86
C LEU A 163 -8.66 8.43 2.79
N VAL A 164 -9.05 7.77 1.71
CA VAL A 164 -8.52 6.44 1.37
C VAL A 164 -7.29 6.62 0.50
N THR A 165 -6.14 6.22 1.03
CA THR A 165 -4.86 6.26 0.32
C THR A 165 -4.32 4.85 0.14
N GLU A 166 -3.80 4.56 -1.06
CA GLU A 166 -3.05 3.32 -1.35
C GLU A 166 -1.67 3.70 -1.87
N PHE A 167 -0.63 3.03 -1.38
CA PHE A 167 0.74 3.23 -1.83
C PHE A 167 1.50 1.91 -1.94
N ASN A 168 2.45 1.87 -2.89
CA ASN A 168 3.34 0.72 -3.03
C ASN A 168 4.41 0.78 -1.95
N VAL A 169 4.69 -0.34 -1.32
CA VAL A 169 5.75 -0.43 -0.30
C VAL A 169 7.15 -0.20 -0.90
N ALA A 170 7.32 -0.56 -2.18
CA ALA A 170 8.58 -0.35 -2.92
C ALA A 170 8.95 1.14 -3.10
N ASP A 171 7.97 2.04 -3.01
CA ASP A 171 8.16 3.48 -3.18
C ASP A 171 8.45 4.20 -1.84
N VAL A 172 8.49 3.46 -0.73
CA VAL A 172 8.71 4.00 0.62
C VAL A 172 10.18 3.97 0.97
N HIS A 173 10.73 5.11 1.40
CA HIS A 173 12.05 5.14 2.04
C HIS A 173 11.89 4.90 3.54
N TRP A 174 12.68 3.98 4.03
CA TRP A 174 12.58 3.53 5.41
C TRP A 174 13.66 4.15 6.27
N LEU A 175 13.28 4.63 7.45
CA LEU A 175 14.18 5.20 8.46
C LEU A 175 14.16 4.32 9.71
N LYS A 176 15.26 4.28 10.44
CA LYS A 176 15.28 3.60 11.74
C LYS A 176 14.32 4.25 12.72
N LEU A 177 13.56 3.40 13.42
CA LEU A 177 12.63 3.81 14.47
C LEU A 177 13.06 3.22 15.81
N ASP A 178 13.21 4.07 16.81
CA ASP A 178 13.24 3.67 18.22
C ASP A 178 11.78 3.52 18.66
N ILE A 179 11.30 2.29 18.73
CA ILE A 179 9.89 1.99 19.01
C ILE A 179 9.52 2.22 20.48
N GLU A 180 10.46 2.11 21.39
CA GLU A 180 10.19 2.36 22.81
C GLU A 180 9.90 3.84 23.08
N ARG A 181 10.61 4.71 22.38
CA ARG A 181 10.44 6.16 22.48
C ARG A 181 9.54 6.74 21.39
N VAL A 182 9.23 5.95 20.38
CA VAL A 182 8.48 6.33 19.17
C VAL A 182 9.09 7.56 18.49
N VAL A 183 10.40 7.48 18.25
CA VAL A 183 11.16 8.55 17.57
C VAL A 183 12.04 7.99 16.47
N THR A 184 12.23 8.78 15.42
CA THR A 184 13.22 8.46 14.37
C THR A 184 14.40 9.41 14.45
N THR A 185 15.61 8.87 14.21
CA THR A 185 16.84 9.66 14.10
C THR A 185 17.05 10.23 12.68
N GLY A 186 16.13 9.92 11.74
CA GLY A 186 16.27 10.33 10.35
C GLY A 186 17.26 9.50 9.54
N ASN A 187 17.88 8.47 10.11
CA ASN A 187 18.82 7.60 9.39
C ASN A 187 18.08 6.69 8.42
N ILE A 188 18.29 6.89 7.12
CA ILE A 188 17.74 6.03 6.08
C ILE A 188 18.40 4.65 6.15
N VAL A 189 17.57 3.62 6.03
CA VAL A 189 18.01 2.23 5.86
C VAL A 189 17.88 1.90 4.37
N GLU A 190 19.00 1.86 3.69
CA GLU A 190 19.03 1.48 2.29
C GLU A 190 18.72 -0.03 2.16
N ARG A 191 17.72 -0.36 1.32
CA ARG A 191 17.33 -1.74 0.97
C ARG A 191 17.09 -2.65 2.19
N PRO A 192 16.15 -2.32 3.08
CA PRO A 192 15.80 -3.23 4.16
C PRO A 192 15.24 -4.54 3.58
N ASP A 193 15.52 -5.66 4.25
CA ASP A 193 14.93 -6.94 3.88
C ASP A 193 13.46 -6.99 4.33
N LEU A 194 12.55 -6.69 3.41
CA LEU A 194 11.12 -6.71 3.63
C LEU A 194 10.47 -8.06 3.30
N SER A 195 11.25 -9.11 3.03
CA SER A 195 10.72 -10.44 2.69
C SER A 195 10.10 -11.19 3.88
N LYS A 196 10.41 -10.74 5.12
CA LYS A 196 9.82 -11.28 6.36
C LYS A 196 9.57 -10.16 7.35
N VAL A 197 8.38 -9.59 7.29
CA VAL A 197 7.94 -8.53 8.20
C VAL A 197 7.05 -9.14 9.26
N ASP A 198 7.42 -8.93 10.53
CA ASP A 198 6.76 -9.49 11.72
C ASP A 198 5.49 -8.71 12.09
N GLU A 199 5.60 -7.38 12.08
CA GLU A 199 4.51 -6.48 12.43
C GLU A 199 4.42 -5.34 11.41
N ILE A 200 3.18 -4.89 11.14
CA ILE A 200 2.88 -3.78 10.23
C ILE A 200 1.88 -2.88 10.93
N GLY A 201 2.12 -1.58 10.89
CA GLY A 201 1.23 -0.64 11.57
C GLY A 201 1.41 0.79 11.12
N PHE A 202 1.06 1.69 12.01
CA PHE A 202 1.15 3.11 11.78
C PHE A 202 1.61 3.84 13.06
N VAL A 203 2.12 5.02 12.85
CA VAL A 203 2.61 5.90 13.91
C VAL A 203 2.24 7.35 13.60
N ASP A 204 1.98 8.09 14.65
CA ASP A 204 2.05 9.54 14.68
C ASP A 204 3.24 9.93 15.56
N LEU A 205 4.23 10.62 14.99
CA LEU A 205 5.45 11.01 15.70
C LEU A 205 5.29 12.30 16.51
N ILE A 206 4.06 12.84 16.56
CA ILE A 206 3.73 14.06 17.28
C ILE A 206 2.77 13.71 18.43
N PRO A 207 3.02 14.22 19.65
CA PRO A 207 2.06 14.04 20.75
C PRO A 207 0.70 14.65 20.42
N GLY A 208 -0.37 13.98 20.82
CA GLY A 208 -1.73 14.50 20.70
C GLY A 208 -1.97 15.73 21.58
N SER A 209 -3.02 16.47 21.28
CA SER A 209 -3.41 17.68 22.00
C SER A 209 -4.64 17.49 22.90
N GLY A 210 -5.03 16.25 23.15
CA GLY A 210 -6.29 15.93 23.80
C GLY A 210 -7.47 16.32 22.90
N HIS A 211 -8.60 16.66 23.52
CA HIS A 211 -9.77 17.20 22.81
C HIS A 211 -9.60 18.67 22.38
N GLY A 212 -8.38 19.21 22.47
CA GLY A 212 -8.08 20.59 22.08
C GLY A 212 -7.88 20.76 20.56
N ALA A 213 -7.59 21.99 20.16
CA ALA A 213 -7.47 22.36 18.74
C ALA A 213 -6.11 22.04 18.09
N GLY A 214 -5.20 21.36 18.79
CA GLY A 214 -3.81 21.17 18.33
C GLY A 214 -3.62 20.13 17.23
N GLY A 215 -4.55 19.20 17.10
CA GLY A 215 -4.54 18.18 16.05
C GLY A 215 -4.42 16.74 16.56
N TRP A 216 -4.66 15.80 15.64
CA TRP A 216 -4.69 14.36 15.89
C TRP A 216 -4.56 13.57 14.60
N SER A 217 -4.40 12.25 14.75
CA SER A 217 -4.48 11.27 13.65
C SER A 217 -5.54 10.23 13.95
N ASP A 218 -6.38 9.97 12.94
CA ASP A 218 -7.44 8.96 12.94
C ASP A 218 -7.15 7.91 11.88
N VAL A 219 -7.36 6.63 12.21
CA VAL A 219 -7.22 5.51 11.27
C VAL A 219 -8.41 4.58 11.41
N ALA A 220 -9.27 4.53 10.37
CA ALA A 220 -10.50 3.72 10.36
C ALA A 220 -10.29 2.33 9.73
N GLN A 221 -9.37 2.19 8.79
CA GLN A 221 -9.12 0.93 8.10
C GLN A 221 -7.66 0.81 7.71
N VAL A 222 -7.13 -0.41 7.77
CA VAL A 222 -5.82 -0.76 7.24
C VAL A 222 -5.92 -2.07 6.46
N ASP A 223 -5.57 -2.05 5.18
CA ASP A 223 -5.44 -3.22 4.34
C ASP A 223 -3.99 -3.38 3.90
N VAL A 224 -3.45 -4.58 4.03
CA VAL A 224 -2.11 -4.92 3.57
C VAL A 224 -2.22 -5.98 2.48
N PHE A 225 -1.62 -5.72 1.33
CA PHE A 225 -1.53 -6.64 0.20
C PHE A 225 -0.08 -7.10 0.09
N ALA A 226 0.16 -8.35 0.44
CA ALA A 226 1.52 -8.89 0.60
C ALA A 226 1.57 -10.38 0.29
N GLY A 227 2.78 -10.90 0.07
CA GLY A 227 3.02 -12.33 0.11
C GLY A 227 2.91 -12.87 1.53
N THR A 228 2.69 -14.17 1.65
CA THR A 228 2.54 -14.87 2.94
C THR A 228 3.75 -15.77 3.18
N VAL A 229 4.42 -15.62 4.31
CA VAL A 229 5.54 -16.48 4.73
C VAL A 229 5.20 -17.12 6.09
N PRO A 230 5.00 -18.44 6.15
CA PRO A 230 4.62 -19.12 7.40
C PRO A 230 5.64 -18.90 8.52
N ARG A 231 5.15 -18.74 9.76
CA ARG A 231 5.98 -18.77 10.95
C ARG A 231 6.38 -20.21 11.28
N ALA A 232 7.61 -20.41 11.78
CA ALA A 232 8.03 -21.71 12.28
C ALA A 232 7.11 -22.14 13.43
N GLY A 233 6.46 -23.30 13.29
CA GLY A 233 5.52 -23.84 14.30
C GLY A 233 4.04 -23.52 14.05
N ALA A 234 3.68 -22.78 12.99
CA ALA A 234 2.30 -22.67 12.56
C ALA A 234 1.84 -24.05 12.03
N SER A 235 0.91 -24.69 12.75
CA SER A 235 0.33 -25.96 12.30
C SER A 235 -0.51 -25.67 11.05
N THR A 236 -0.21 -26.37 9.97
CA THR A 236 -1.11 -26.43 8.81
C THR A 236 -2.37 -27.19 9.24
N HIS A 237 -3.43 -26.45 9.50
CA HIS A 237 -4.78 -27.00 9.67
C HIS A 237 -5.52 -27.04 8.33
#